data_b41c1e5de9b1a4c7cdc0f8bad59d269b
#
_entry.id   b41c1e5de9b1a4c7cdc0f8bad59d269b
#
_cell.length_a   1.000
_cell.length_b   1.000
_cell.length_c   1.000
_cell.angle_alpha   90.00
_cell.angle_beta   90.00
_cell.angle_gamma   90.00
#
_symmetry.space_group_name_H-M   'P 1'
#
loop_
_entity.id
_entity.type
_entity.pdbx_description
1 polymer ?
#
loop_
_entity_poly.entity_id
_entity_poly.type
_entity_poly.pdbx_seq_one_letter_code
_entity_poly.pdbx_strand_id
1 'polypeptide(L)'
;MNYIRNSVKVVIDAYQGSVTFYAADTADPIVQTLAKIFPTLLKPLAEMPADLRQHVRYPEDIFAIQASVYTTYHMTNPAVFYNKEDQWEAPAVDSSGETSRMSPYYTMMKLPGETDAEFIQMLPFTPRRRDNLASWMVARSDGENYGKLQVFQFPKQTLVFGPQQVVARINQDQVISPQITLWSQQGSQVIQGTLMVIPIEESLIYVRPLYLRAQAGRIPELTRVIVAHQNRIVMEPTLDLALARLFGQTDREAAPAKPGEPAVTPPATGTRPPAGFDAATWDRLALEARDTYRRALEAQRAGDWAKYGEEIKRLGELLERMRPK
;
A
#
# COMPACT_ATOMS: atom_id res chain seq x y z
N MET A 1 -3.91 32.17 5.29
CA MET A 1 -3.20 31.95 6.58
C MET A 1 -1.75 32.37 6.36
N ASN A 2 -1.23 33.31 7.15
CA ASN A 2 0.11 33.88 6.92
C ASN A 2 1.17 33.31 7.89
N TYR A 3 0.73 32.56 8.88
CA TYR A 3 1.61 32.02 9.91
C TYR A 3 1.03 30.71 10.45
N ILE A 4 1.85 29.65 10.50
CA ILE A 4 1.52 28.36 11.09
C ILE A 4 2.79 27.77 11.73
N ARG A 5 2.68 27.26 12.95
CA ARG A 5 3.74 26.51 13.64
C ARG A 5 3.14 25.32 14.38
N ASN A 6 3.97 24.32 14.61
CA ASN A 6 3.63 23.15 15.42
C ASN A 6 4.20 23.30 16.83
N SER A 7 3.79 24.36 17.51
CA SER A 7 4.43 24.80 18.75
C SER A 7 3.91 24.11 20.01
N VAL A 8 2.75 23.43 19.95
CA VAL A 8 2.14 22.76 21.09
C VAL A 8 1.76 21.34 20.72
N LYS A 9 2.08 20.38 21.60
CA LYS A 9 1.58 19.02 21.53
C LYS A 9 0.53 18.83 22.62
N VAL A 10 -0.57 18.19 22.27
CA VAL A 10 -1.70 17.97 23.17
C VAL A 10 -1.88 16.48 23.41
N VAL A 11 -1.97 16.11 24.68
CA VAL A 11 -2.30 14.75 25.10
C VAL A 11 -3.65 14.77 25.80
N ILE A 12 -4.55 13.90 25.35
CA ILE A 12 -5.88 13.74 25.93
C ILE A 12 -5.98 12.31 26.48
N ASP A 13 -6.26 12.20 27.77
CA ASP A 13 -6.56 10.92 28.39
C ASP A 13 -7.98 10.48 27.98
N ALA A 14 -8.07 9.36 27.30
CA ALA A 14 -9.34 8.86 26.76
C ALA A 14 -10.30 8.34 27.87
N TYR A 15 -9.79 8.05 29.07
CA TYR A 15 -10.62 7.57 30.19
C TYR A 15 -11.14 8.71 31.07
N GLN A 16 -10.26 9.67 31.39
CA GLN A 16 -10.60 10.76 32.35
C GLN A 16 -10.94 12.06 31.62
N GLY A 17 -10.64 12.16 30.32
CA GLY A 17 -10.84 13.38 29.54
C GLY A 17 -9.88 14.52 29.93
N SER A 18 -8.85 14.24 30.72
CA SER A 18 -7.86 15.26 31.09
C SER A 18 -6.99 15.63 29.91
N VAL A 19 -6.70 16.94 29.77
CA VAL A 19 -5.94 17.49 28.66
C VAL A 19 -4.64 18.08 29.20
N THR A 20 -3.52 17.69 28.60
CA THR A 20 -2.18 18.23 28.90
C THR A 20 -1.58 18.85 27.67
N PHE A 21 -1.10 20.09 27.79
CA PHE A 21 -0.44 20.82 26.70
C PHE A 21 1.07 20.86 26.96
N TYR A 22 1.85 20.51 25.93
CA TYR A 22 3.31 20.54 25.97
C TYR A 22 3.85 21.54 24.96
N ALA A 23 4.67 22.50 25.42
CA ALA A 23 5.35 23.46 24.56
C ALA A 23 6.48 22.76 23.79
N ALA A 24 6.29 22.60 22.48
CA ALA A 24 7.26 21.96 21.61
C ALA A 24 8.22 22.98 20.97
N ASP A 25 7.75 24.18 20.66
CA ASP A 25 8.57 25.30 20.16
C ASP A 25 8.49 26.45 21.17
N THR A 26 9.50 26.55 22.01
CA THR A 26 9.61 27.59 23.03
C THR A 26 10.01 28.96 22.47
N ALA A 27 10.45 29.03 21.21
CA ALA A 27 10.77 30.27 20.54
C ALA A 27 9.54 30.95 19.88
N ASP A 28 8.39 30.28 19.87
CA ASP A 28 7.15 30.85 19.35
C ASP A 28 6.64 31.98 20.25
N PRO A 29 6.53 33.22 19.75
CA PRO A 29 6.09 34.36 20.54
C PRO A 29 4.65 34.24 21.06
N ILE A 30 3.78 33.50 20.35
CA ILE A 30 2.40 33.25 20.80
C ILE A 30 2.42 32.31 22.00
N VAL A 31 3.19 31.22 21.92
CA VAL A 31 3.34 30.26 23.05
C VAL A 31 3.95 30.95 24.25
N GLN A 32 4.98 31.78 24.06
CA GLN A 32 5.58 32.56 25.14
C GLN A 32 4.56 33.52 25.81
N THR A 33 3.73 34.16 25.02
CA THR A 33 2.67 35.04 25.53
C THR A 33 1.64 34.25 26.33
N LEU A 34 1.16 33.13 25.80
CA LEU A 34 0.21 32.25 26.51
C LEU A 34 0.80 31.69 27.80
N ALA A 35 2.07 31.29 27.80
CA ALA A 35 2.75 30.81 29.00
C ALA A 35 2.86 31.87 30.10
N LYS A 36 2.99 33.16 29.73
CA LYS A 36 2.98 34.28 30.71
C LYS A 36 1.58 34.58 31.25
N ILE A 37 0.54 34.46 30.40
CA ILE A 37 -0.85 34.69 30.81
C ILE A 37 -1.35 33.53 31.70
N PHE A 38 -0.98 32.28 31.30
CA PHE A 38 -1.42 31.04 31.97
C PHE A 38 -0.20 30.19 32.36
N PRO A 39 0.49 30.51 33.46
CA PRO A 39 1.77 29.89 33.84
C PRO A 39 1.71 28.36 34.07
N THR A 40 0.53 27.81 34.34
CA THR A 40 0.34 26.38 34.65
C THR A 40 -0.23 25.61 33.44
N LEU A 41 -0.56 26.29 32.35
CA LEU A 41 -1.25 25.64 31.21
C LEU A 41 -0.29 24.79 30.39
N LEU A 42 0.92 25.29 30.13
CA LEU A 42 1.89 24.67 29.24
C LEU A 42 3.01 24.01 30.04
N LYS A 43 3.24 22.74 29.82
CA LYS A 43 4.39 22.00 30.34
C LYS A 43 5.52 21.99 29.33
N PRO A 44 6.80 21.97 29.74
CA PRO A 44 7.90 21.71 28.82
C PRO A 44 7.73 20.36 28.11
N LEU A 45 8.11 20.27 26.84
CA LEU A 45 8.05 19.00 26.08
C LEU A 45 8.91 17.89 26.73
N ALA A 46 9.97 18.27 27.44
CA ALA A 46 10.83 17.34 28.14
C ALA A 46 10.12 16.57 29.28
N GLU A 47 9.03 17.12 29.82
CA GLU A 47 8.19 16.46 30.83
C GLU A 47 7.18 15.47 30.26
N MET A 48 7.08 15.38 28.94
CA MET A 48 6.23 14.36 28.30
C MET A 48 6.80 12.96 28.59
N PRO A 49 5.98 12.01 29.07
CA PRO A 49 6.39 10.62 29.26
C PRO A 49 7.07 10.06 28.01
N ALA A 50 8.15 9.29 28.19
CA ALA A 50 8.97 8.81 27.08
C ALA A 50 8.19 7.91 26.12
N ASP A 51 7.29 7.09 26.63
CA ASP A 51 6.38 6.25 25.84
C ASP A 51 5.44 7.10 24.96
N LEU A 52 4.84 8.15 25.47
CA LEU A 52 4.02 9.07 24.68
C LEU A 52 4.85 9.86 23.68
N ARG A 53 6.06 10.23 24.04
CA ARG A 53 6.95 11.00 23.17
C ARG A 53 7.34 10.23 21.91
N GLN A 54 7.46 8.91 21.99
CA GLN A 54 7.73 8.03 20.82
C GLN A 54 6.57 8.01 19.80
N HIS A 55 5.36 8.41 20.24
CA HIS A 55 4.18 8.49 19.35
C HIS A 55 3.93 9.88 18.79
N VAL A 56 4.78 10.87 19.09
CA VAL A 56 4.66 12.21 18.51
C VAL A 56 5.01 12.16 17.03
N ARG A 57 4.09 12.63 16.19
CA ARG A 57 4.21 12.59 14.72
C ARG A 57 4.34 13.98 14.15
N TYR A 58 4.96 14.06 12.98
CA TYR A 58 4.99 15.31 12.23
C TYR A 58 3.58 15.62 11.72
N PRO A 59 3.07 16.88 11.88
CA PRO A 59 1.68 17.22 11.52
C PRO A 59 1.49 17.20 10.00
N GLU A 60 0.41 16.57 9.56
CA GLU A 60 0.08 16.40 8.15
C GLU A 60 -0.16 17.74 7.45
N ASP A 61 -0.91 18.64 8.08
CA ASP A 61 -1.22 19.96 7.49
C ASP A 61 0.03 20.81 7.25
N ILE A 62 0.97 20.81 8.21
CA ILE A 62 2.24 21.54 8.06
C ILE A 62 3.07 20.92 6.95
N PHE A 63 3.16 19.59 6.92
CA PHE A 63 3.89 18.89 5.88
C PHE A 63 3.29 19.16 4.49
N ALA A 64 1.96 19.13 4.36
CA ALA A 64 1.28 19.40 3.11
C ALA A 64 1.55 20.84 2.60
N ILE A 65 1.55 21.84 3.51
CA ILE A 65 1.89 23.21 3.16
C ILE A 65 3.35 23.31 2.71
N GLN A 66 4.29 22.73 3.47
CA GLN A 66 5.71 22.75 3.14
C GLN A 66 5.99 22.04 1.82
N ALA A 67 5.38 20.87 1.61
CA ALA A 67 5.46 20.12 0.36
C ALA A 67 4.95 20.95 -0.82
N SER A 68 3.80 21.64 -0.66
CA SER A 68 3.23 22.52 -1.68
C SER A 68 4.16 23.68 -2.02
N VAL A 69 4.77 24.31 -1.03
CA VAL A 69 5.75 25.39 -1.24
C VAL A 69 6.97 24.85 -1.96
N TYR A 70 7.48 23.68 -1.55
CA TYR A 70 8.69 23.07 -2.10
C TYR A 70 8.52 22.71 -3.59
N THR A 71 7.31 22.40 -4.07
CA THR A 71 7.04 22.11 -5.50
C THR A 71 7.54 23.21 -6.45
N THR A 72 7.68 24.44 -5.96
CA THR A 72 8.20 25.57 -6.72
C THR A 72 9.60 25.98 -6.27
N TYR A 73 9.83 26.01 -4.96
CA TYR A 73 11.05 26.57 -4.38
C TYR A 73 12.26 25.60 -4.40
N HIS A 74 12.13 24.39 -4.89
CA HIS A 74 13.27 23.51 -5.15
C HIS A 74 14.13 23.97 -6.35
N MET A 75 13.56 24.80 -7.22
CA MET A 75 14.27 25.32 -8.40
C MET A 75 15.27 26.39 -7.98
N THR A 76 16.55 26.11 -8.09
CA THR A 76 17.64 27.02 -7.68
C THR A 76 18.10 27.96 -8.79
N ASN A 77 17.85 27.61 -10.07
CA ASN A 77 18.17 28.48 -11.19
C ASN A 77 17.10 29.57 -11.36
N PRO A 78 17.45 30.87 -11.34
CA PRO A 78 16.46 31.94 -11.42
C PRO A 78 15.61 31.96 -12.69
N ALA A 79 16.18 31.59 -13.85
CA ALA A 79 15.44 31.53 -15.11
C ALA A 79 14.44 30.36 -15.10
N VAL A 80 14.84 29.17 -14.65
CA VAL A 80 13.98 27.99 -14.49
C VAL A 80 12.85 28.28 -13.49
N PHE A 81 13.19 28.95 -12.38
CA PHE A 81 12.21 29.35 -11.37
C PHE A 81 11.18 30.33 -11.91
N TYR A 82 11.63 31.37 -12.61
CA TYR A 82 10.73 32.41 -13.19
C TYR A 82 9.80 31.80 -14.24
N ASN A 83 10.33 30.96 -15.12
CA ASN A 83 9.57 30.29 -16.18
C ASN A 83 8.77 29.08 -15.68
N LYS A 84 9.01 28.61 -14.44
CA LYS A 84 8.41 27.39 -13.85
C LYS A 84 8.62 26.15 -14.71
N GLU A 85 9.81 26.01 -15.30
CA GLU A 85 10.13 24.94 -16.26
C GLU A 85 10.18 23.54 -15.61
N ASP A 86 10.64 23.47 -14.35
CA ASP A 86 10.74 22.21 -13.57
C ASP A 86 9.79 22.22 -12.37
N GLN A 87 8.64 22.88 -12.47
CA GLN A 87 7.67 22.92 -11.38
C GLN A 87 7.10 21.51 -11.13
N TRP A 88 7.04 21.11 -9.86
CA TRP A 88 6.46 19.85 -9.45
C TRP A 88 5.02 20.00 -8.95
N GLU A 89 4.35 18.88 -8.77
CA GLU A 89 3.02 18.80 -8.16
C GLU A 89 2.85 17.43 -7.47
N ALA A 90 1.94 17.36 -6.49
CA ALA A 90 1.50 16.08 -5.94
C ALA A 90 0.78 15.29 -7.04
N PRO A 91 1.09 14.00 -7.23
CA PRO A 91 0.49 13.20 -8.29
C PRO A 91 -1.04 13.18 -8.18
N ALA A 92 -1.71 13.21 -9.33
CA ALA A 92 -3.11 12.87 -9.39
C ALA A 92 -3.28 11.34 -9.30
N VAL A 93 -4.34 10.89 -8.68
CA VAL A 93 -4.70 9.46 -8.59
C VAL A 93 -6.21 9.33 -8.74
N ASP A 94 -6.62 8.43 -9.62
CA ASP A 94 -8.02 8.07 -9.75
C ASP A 94 -8.38 7.04 -8.68
N SER A 95 -9.36 7.40 -7.86
CA SER A 95 -9.94 6.53 -6.85
C SER A 95 -11.46 6.52 -7.00
N SER A 96 -12.02 5.36 -7.30
CA SER A 96 -13.48 5.17 -7.40
C SER A 96 -14.20 6.15 -8.34
N GLY A 97 -13.55 6.58 -9.42
CA GLY A 97 -14.11 7.48 -10.42
C GLY A 97 -13.88 8.98 -10.16
N GLU A 98 -13.23 9.32 -9.06
CA GLU A 98 -12.79 10.70 -8.79
C GLU A 98 -11.27 10.82 -8.90
N THR A 99 -10.82 11.81 -9.64
CA THR A 99 -9.39 12.17 -9.69
C THR A 99 -9.09 13.16 -8.59
N SER A 100 -8.24 12.78 -7.66
CA SER A 100 -7.77 13.64 -6.58
C SER A 100 -6.26 13.68 -6.53
N ARG A 101 -5.71 14.73 -5.92
CA ARG A 101 -4.29 14.77 -5.64
C ARG A 101 -3.96 13.89 -4.45
N MET A 102 -2.81 13.21 -4.50
CA MET A 102 -2.33 12.43 -3.36
C MET A 102 -2.14 13.34 -2.15
N SER A 103 -2.66 12.87 -1.01
CA SER A 103 -2.35 13.43 0.30
C SER A 103 -1.09 12.77 0.87
N PRO A 104 -0.37 13.46 1.77
CA PRO A 104 0.69 12.83 2.53
C PRO A 104 0.19 11.60 3.29
N TYR A 105 1.04 10.60 3.43
CA TYR A 105 0.72 9.38 4.18
C TYR A 105 1.87 8.94 5.06
N TYR A 106 1.54 8.27 6.16
CA TYR A 106 2.52 7.75 7.11
C TYR A 106 2.92 6.32 6.73
N THR A 107 4.19 6.02 6.93
CA THR A 107 4.72 4.67 6.76
C THR A 107 5.95 4.47 7.65
N MET A 108 6.26 3.22 7.93
CA MET A 108 7.56 2.84 8.52
C MET A 108 8.45 2.32 7.42
N MET A 109 9.60 2.93 7.24
CA MET A 109 10.57 2.48 6.26
C MET A 109 11.99 2.88 6.62
N LYS A 110 12.95 2.14 6.08
CA LYS A 110 14.35 2.51 6.12
C LYS A 110 14.64 3.51 5.01
N LEU A 111 15.09 4.70 5.38
CA LEU A 111 15.48 5.73 4.41
C LEU A 111 16.83 5.41 3.77
N PRO A 112 17.07 5.84 2.52
CA PRO A 112 18.35 5.69 1.87
C PRO A 112 19.50 6.27 2.70
N GLY A 113 20.52 5.44 2.98
CA GLY A 113 21.68 5.82 3.80
C GLY A 113 21.50 5.63 5.31
N GLU A 114 20.31 5.28 5.78
CA GLU A 114 20.06 5.00 7.20
C GLU A 114 20.16 3.50 7.51
N THR A 115 20.42 3.14 8.77
CA THR A 115 20.51 1.75 9.22
C THR A 115 19.16 1.19 9.70
N ASP A 116 18.35 2.04 10.30
CA ASP A 116 17.13 1.66 10.98
C ASP A 116 15.88 2.16 10.25
N ALA A 117 14.78 1.46 10.43
CA ALA A 117 13.48 1.90 9.95
C ALA A 117 12.94 3.01 10.87
N GLU A 118 12.39 4.07 10.28
CA GLU A 118 11.80 5.20 10.98
C GLU A 118 10.33 5.36 10.61
N PHE A 119 9.57 5.94 11.53
CA PHE A 119 8.23 6.41 11.23
C PHE A 119 8.31 7.77 10.52
N ILE A 120 7.85 7.78 9.30
CA ILE A 120 7.92 8.96 8.43
C ILE A 120 6.56 9.30 7.85
N GLN A 121 6.41 10.56 7.49
CA GLN A 121 5.35 11.01 6.60
C GLN A 121 5.95 11.31 5.24
N MET A 122 5.31 10.88 4.16
CA MET A 122 5.87 11.07 2.82
C MET A 122 4.83 11.52 1.79
N LEU A 123 5.35 12.16 0.74
CA LEU A 123 4.59 12.55 -0.44
C LEU A 123 5.50 12.47 -1.68
N PRO A 124 5.12 11.71 -2.72
CA PRO A 124 5.82 11.74 -4.00
C PRO A 124 5.45 13.00 -4.81
N PHE A 125 6.32 13.36 -5.75
CA PHE A 125 6.08 14.46 -6.69
C PHE A 125 6.26 14.00 -8.13
N THR A 126 5.44 14.56 -9.01
CA THR A 126 5.60 14.49 -10.47
C THR A 126 5.91 15.87 -11.02
N PRO A 127 6.65 16.00 -12.14
CA PRO A 127 6.74 17.25 -12.84
C PRO A 127 5.35 17.68 -13.31
N ARG A 128 5.07 18.95 -13.27
CA ARG A 128 3.78 19.48 -13.68
C ARG A 128 3.40 19.01 -15.09
N ARG A 129 2.18 18.50 -15.24
CA ARG A 129 1.64 17.95 -16.50
C ARG A 129 2.37 16.68 -17.00
N ARG A 130 3.06 15.98 -16.13
CA ARG A 130 3.67 14.68 -16.44
C ARG A 130 3.32 13.68 -15.36
N ASP A 131 3.19 12.41 -15.73
CA ASP A 131 2.76 11.36 -14.81
C ASP A 131 3.91 10.58 -14.18
N ASN A 132 5.14 10.68 -14.71
CA ASN A 132 6.31 10.01 -14.15
C ASN A 132 6.79 10.69 -12.86
N LEU A 133 7.31 9.90 -11.91
CA LEU A 133 7.86 10.45 -10.66
C LEU A 133 9.16 11.22 -10.91
N ALA A 134 9.30 12.37 -10.24
CA ALA A 134 10.52 13.17 -10.20
C ALA A 134 11.26 13.01 -8.88
N SER A 135 10.51 12.97 -7.77
CA SER A 135 11.08 12.96 -6.43
C SER A 135 10.04 12.50 -5.40
N TRP A 136 10.48 12.33 -4.17
CA TRP A 136 9.62 12.16 -3.02
C TRP A 136 10.22 12.87 -1.80
N MET A 137 9.34 13.44 -0.98
CA MET A 137 9.69 14.19 0.21
C MET A 137 9.22 13.43 1.44
N VAL A 138 10.02 13.47 2.50
CA VAL A 138 9.68 12.88 3.79
C VAL A 138 9.82 13.88 4.91
N ALA A 139 8.98 13.74 5.92
CA ALA A 139 9.16 14.33 7.25
C ALA A 139 9.44 13.19 8.23
N ARG A 140 10.55 13.28 8.94
CA ARG A 140 10.99 12.30 9.94
C ARG A 140 10.29 12.58 11.27
N SER A 141 9.86 11.51 11.96
CA SER A 141 9.10 11.64 13.22
C SER A 141 9.83 11.06 14.43
N ASP A 142 10.92 10.33 14.25
CA ASP A 142 11.56 9.60 15.34
C ASP A 142 12.78 10.33 15.91
N GLY A 143 12.91 10.30 17.23
CA GLY A 143 14.08 10.68 17.99
C GLY A 143 14.59 12.10 17.68
N GLU A 144 15.90 12.21 17.45
CA GLU A 144 16.58 13.47 17.10
C GLU A 144 16.34 13.92 15.66
N ASN A 145 15.72 13.06 14.85
CA ASN A 145 15.38 13.34 13.48
C ASN A 145 14.00 14.00 13.33
N TYR A 146 13.23 14.10 14.42
CA TYR A 146 11.92 14.72 14.41
C TYR A 146 11.92 16.10 13.77
N GLY A 147 11.07 16.26 12.75
CA GLY A 147 10.89 17.54 12.04
C GLY A 147 11.90 17.79 10.92
N LYS A 148 12.89 16.91 10.70
CA LYS A 148 13.75 17.00 9.54
C LYS A 148 12.98 16.62 8.29
N LEU A 149 13.07 17.49 7.27
CA LEU A 149 12.52 17.24 5.93
C LEU A 149 13.66 16.81 5.01
N GLN A 150 13.44 15.75 4.25
CA GLN A 150 14.38 15.26 3.25
C GLN A 150 13.67 15.06 1.91
N VAL A 151 14.37 15.32 0.82
CA VAL A 151 13.87 15.11 -0.54
C VAL A 151 14.84 14.22 -1.29
N PHE A 152 14.29 13.16 -1.86
CA PHE A 152 15.03 12.21 -2.69
C PHE A 152 14.57 12.39 -4.14
N GLN A 153 15.53 12.65 -5.03
CA GLN A 153 15.27 12.88 -6.45
C GLN A 153 15.63 11.65 -7.27
N PHE A 154 14.77 11.28 -8.18
CA PHE A 154 15.07 10.24 -9.15
C PHE A 154 15.98 10.78 -10.27
N PRO A 155 16.90 9.94 -10.80
CA PRO A 155 17.71 10.33 -11.93
C PRO A 155 16.84 10.73 -13.13
N LYS A 156 17.11 11.87 -13.74
CA LYS A 156 16.30 12.40 -14.87
C LYS A 156 16.29 11.50 -16.11
N GLN A 157 17.29 10.61 -16.24
CA GLN A 157 17.39 9.67 -17.35
C GLN A 157 16.61 8.37 -17.12
N THR A 158 16.13 8.12 -15.91
CA THR A 158 15.39 6.91 -15.56
C THR A 158 13.89 7.19 -15.55
N LEU A 159 13.14 6.45 -16.36
CA LEU A 159 11.67 6.55 -16.32
C LEU A 159 11.15 5.80 -15.09
N VAL A 160 10.62 6.55 -14.13
CA VAL A 160 9.97 6.00 -12.93
C VAL A 160 8.47 6.24 -13.05
N PHE A 161 7.67 5.18 -13.05
CA PHE A 161 6.23 5.29 -13.17
C PHE A 161 5.64 6.09 -12.02
N GLY A 162 4.74 7.03 -12.34
CA GLY A 162 3.97 7.73 -11.31
C GLY A 162 2.68 6.99 -10.96
N PRO A 163 2.03 7.41 -9.88
CA PRO A 163 0.82 6.78 -9.36
C PRO A 163 -0.29 6.61 -10.39
N GLN A 164 -0.56 7.65 -11.19
CA GLN A 164 -1.59 7.62 -12.22
C GLN A 164 -1.31 6.56 -13.30
N GLN A 165 -0.05 6.44 -13.71
CA GLN A 165 0.35 5.42 -14.69
C GLN A 165 0.17 4.00 -14.14
N VAL A 166 0.50 3.79 -12.85
CA VAL A 166 0.30 2.50 -12.20
C VAL A 166 -1.19 2.18 -12.07
N VAL A 167 -2.02 3.15 -11.69
CA VAL A 167 -3.48 2.97 -11.64
C VAL A 167 -4.05 2.63 -13.02
N ALA A 168 -3.62 3.33 -14.07
CA ALA A 168 -4.06 3.03 -15.44
C ALA A 168 -3.69 1.59 -15.84
N ARG A 169 -2.49 1.13 -15.49
CA ARG A 169 -2.05 -0.26 -15.76
C ARG A 169 -2.85 -1.29 -14.97
N ILE A 170 -3.18 -1.02 -13.69
CA ILE A 170 -4.05 -1.88 -12.87
C ILE A 170 -5.43 -2.01 -13.54
N ASN A 171 -6.00 -0.90 -13.99
CA ASN A 171 -7.31 -0.87 -14.63
C ASN A 171 -7.34 -1.52 -16.02
N GLN A 172 -6.17 -1.66 -16.68
CA GLN A 172 -6.01 -2.34 -17.96
C GLN A 172 -5.58 -3.81 -17.82
N ASP A 173 -5.26 -4.27 -16.61
CA ASP A 173 -4.83 -5.64 -16.37
C ASP A 173 -5.94 -6.64 -16.68
N GLN A 174 -5.63 -7.67 -17.47
CA GLN A 174 -6.60 -8.64 -17.99
C GLN A 174 -7.20 -9.56 -16.90
N VAL A 175 -6.52 -9.69 -15.78
CA VAL A 175 -6.97 -10.52 -14.64
C VAL A 175 -7.66 -9.67 -13.58
N ILE A 176 -7.09 -8.52 -13.25
CA ILE A 176 -7.53 -7.65 -12.15
C ILE A 176 -8.80 -6.88 -12.53
N SER A 177 -8.81 -6.23 -13.68
CA SER A 177 -9.92 -5.37 -14.11
C SER A 177 -11.27 -6.10 -14.20
N PRO A 178 -11.37 -7.30 -14.80
CA PRO A 178 -12.62 -8.06 -14.79
C PRO A 178 -13.09 -8.47 -13.39
N GLN A 179 -12.16 -8.79 -12.48
CA GLN A 179 -12.52 -9.14 -11.10
C GLN A 179 -13.07 -7.94 -10.34
N ILE A 180 -12.47 -6.76 -10.45
CA ILE A 180 -12.98 -5.52 -9.86
C ILE A 180 -14.39 -5.24 -10.39
N THR A 181 -14.61 -5.37 -11.68
CA THR A 181 -15.91 -5.16 -12.31
C THR A 181 -16.94 -6.16 -11.80
N LEU A 182 -16.59 -7.44 -11.70
CA LEU A 182 -17.45 -8.49 -11.18
C LEU A 182 -17.88 -8.21 -9.72
N TRP A 183 -16.94 -7.81 -8.88
CA TRP A 183 -17.22 -7.51 -7.47
C TRP A 183 -17.99 -6.19 -7.26
N SER A 184 -18.00 -5.30 -8.25
CA SER A 184 -18.78 -4.06 -8.22
C SER A 184 -20.22 -4.25 -8.71
N GLN A 185 -20.63 -5.49 -9.03
CA GLN A 185 -21.97 -5.79 -9.48
C GLN A 185 -22.89 -6.17 -8.31
N GLN A 186 -24.18 -5.92 -8.47
CA GLN A 186 -25.31 -6.34 -7.64
C GLN A 186 -25.02 -6.68 -6.16
N GLY A 187 -25.18 -5.68 -5.30
CA GLY A 187 -25.18 -5.88 -3.85
C GLY A 187 -23.83 -5.67 -3.16
N SER A 188 -22.75 -5.42 -3.91
CA SER A 188 -21.45 -5.06 -3.36
C SER A 188 -20.80 -3.89 -4.10
N GLN A 189 -19.96 -3.15 -3.40
CA GLN A 189 -19.16 -2.05 -3.94
C GLN A 189 -17.69 -2.30 -3.66
N VAL A 190 -16.86 -2.22 -4.69
CA VAL A 190 -15.40 -2.20 -4.53
C VAL A 190 -14.95 -0.80 -4.17
N ILE A 191 -14.24 -0.68 -3.07
CA ILE A 191 -13.56 0.56 -2.67
C ILE A 191 -12.08 0.35 -2.90
N GLN A 192 -11.52 1.10 -3.83
CA GLN A 192 -10.09 1.12 -4.06
C GLN A 192 -9.44 2.06 -3.06
N GLY A 193 -8.57 1.54 -2.21
CA GLY A 193 -7.85 2.34 -1.23
C GLY A 193 -6.77 3.22 -1.87
N THR A 194 -6.13 4.03 -1.04
CA THR A 194 -5.04 4.90 -1.47
C THR A 194 -3.88 4.08 -2.02
N LEU A 195 -3.38 4.45 -3.19
CA LEU A 195 -2.16 3.89 -3.73
C LEU A 195 -0.96 4.44 -2.95
N MET A 196 -0.21 3.56 -2.31
CA MET A 196 1.03 3.91 -1.63
C MET A 196 2.22 3.65 -2.56
N VAL A 197 3.13 4.60 -2.64
CA VAL A 197 4.42 4.47 -3.33
C VAL A 197 5.47 4.23 -2.27
N ILE A 198 6.10 3.08 -2.26
CA ILE A 198 7.05 2.67 -1.22
C ILE A 198 8.43 2.49 -1.87
N PRO A 199 9.36 3.43 -1.64
CA PRO A 199 10.75 3.24 -2.04
C PRO A 199 11.41 2.13 -1.21
N ILE A 200 12.08 1.22 -1.90
CA ILE A 200 12.88 0.15 -1.27
C ILE A 200 14.22 0.12 -1.99
N GLU A 201 15.27 0.53 -1.30
CA GLU A 201 16.62 0.70 -1.86
C GLU A 201 16.58 1.53 -3.17
N GLU A 202 16.99 0.95 -4.29
CA GLU A 202 17.00 1.63 -5.61
C GLU A 202 15.71 1.37 -6.42
N SER A 203 14.67 0.83 -5.80
CA SER A 203 13.44 0.40 -6.47
C SER A 203 12.19 0.97 -5.81
N LEU A 204 11.06 0.86 -6.52
CA LEU A 204 9.74 1.28 -6.01
C LEU A 204 8.76 0.12 -6.05
N ILE A 205 8.00 -0.01 -4.96
CA ILE A 205 6.83 -0.87 -4.89
C ILE A 205 5.59 0.02 -4.75
N TYR A 206 4.55 -0.32 -5.47
CA TYR A 206 3.25 0.34 -5.38
C TYR A 206 2.28 -0.63 -4.76
N VAL A 207 1.61 -0.22 -3.68
CA VAL A 207 0.67 -1.05 -2.96
C VAL A 207 -0.69 -0.39 -2.93
N ARG A 208 -1.73 -1.10 -3.36
CA ARG A 208 -3.11 -0.61 -3.33
C ARG A 208 -4.03 -1.64 -2.70
N PRO A 209 -4.62 -1.36 -1.53
CA PRO A 209 -5.62 -2.24 -0.93
C PRO A 209 -6.98 -2.12 -1.64
N LEU A 210 -7.68 -3.24 -1.76
CA LEU A 210 -9.05 -3.31 -2.25
C LEU A 210 -9.98 -3.77 -1.14
N TYR A 211 -11.00 -2.98 -0.90
CA TYR A 211 -12.04 -3.29 0.08
C TYR A 211 -13.35 -3.62 -0.63
N LEU A 212 -14.09 -4.58 -0.10
CA LEU A 212 -15.46 -4.84 -0.48
C LEU A 212 -16.39 -4.34 0.62
N ARG A 213 -17.43 -3.65 0.20
CA ARG A 213 -18.53 -3.23 1.07
C ARG A 213 -19.84 -3.77 0.52
N ALA A 214 -20.59 -4.52 1.33
CA ALA A 214 -21.93 -4.92 0.98
C ALA A 214 -22.84 -3.68 0.88
N GLN A 215 -23.79 -3.67 -0.03
CA GLN A 215 -24.68 -2.51 -0.27
C GLN A 215 -25.48 -2.12 0.98
N ALA A 216 -25.86 -3.10 1.81
CA ALA A 216 -26.48 -2.91 3.11
C ALA A 216 -25.45 -2.80 4.28
N GLY A 217 -24.19 -3.05 4.04
CA GLY A 217 -23.11 -3.03 5.02
C GLY A 217 -22.48 -1.64 5.16
N ARG A 218 -22.15 -1.27 6.40
CA ARG A 218 -21.48 0.02 6.68
C ARG A 218 -19.97 -0.08 6.72
N ILE A 219 -19.43 -1.29 6.90
CA ILE A 219 -18.00 -1.51 7.13
C ILE A 219 -17.40 -2.16 5.89
N PRO A 220 -16.41 -1.51 5.24
CA PRO A 220 -15.63 -2.13 4.18
C PRO A 220 -14.67 -3.17 4.76
N GLU A 221 -14.54 -4.32 4.10
CA GLU A 221 -13.59 -5.38 4.47
C GLU A 221 -12.45 -5.45 3.46
N LEU A 222 -11.20 -5.51 3.94
CA LEU A 222 -10.03 -5.71 3.10
C LEU A 222 -10.09 -7.11 2.46
N THR A 223 -10.21 -7.16 1.15
CA THR A 223 -10.38 -8.42 0.42
C THR A 223 -9.16 -8.78 -0.41
N ARG A 224 -8.48 -7.79 -0.97
CA ARG A 224 -7.29 -7.98 -1.82
C ARG A 224 -6.30 -6.86 -1.64
N VAL A 225 -5.06 -7.17 -1.97
CA VAL A 225 -3.96 -6.20 -2.07
C VAL A 225 -3.38 -6.33 -3.48
N ILE A 226 -3.32 -5.21 -4.18
CA ILE A 226 -2.63 -5.11 -5.46
C ILE A 226 -1.22 -4.58 -5.18
N VAL A 227 -0.22 -5.27 -5.70
CA VAL A 227 1.17 -4.85 -5.65
C VAL A 227 1.73 -4.76 -7.05
N ALA A 228 2.34 -3.61 -7.37
CA ALA A 228 3.04 -3.40 -8.62
C ALA A 228 4.51 -3.10 -8.38
N HIS A 229 5.37 -3.71 -9.18
CA HIS A 229 6.80 -3.48 -9.21
C HIS A 229 7.29 -3.54 -10.64
N GLN A 230 7.92 -2.49 -11.12
CA GLN A 230 8.35 -2.38 -12.52
C GLN A 230 7.20 -2.72 -13.50
N ASN A 231 7.35 -3.78 -14.31
CA ASN A 231 6.35 -4.20 -15.28
C ASN A 231 5.39 -5.28 -14.78
N ARG A 232 5.55 -5.75 -13.53
CA ARG A 232 4.73 -6.81 -12.94
C ARG A 232 3.67 -6.22 -12.02
N ILE A 233 2.44 -6.73 -12.12
CA ILE A 233 1.32 -6.38 -11.26
C ILE A 233 0.70 -7.69 -10.78
N VAL A 234 0.44 -7.79 -9.50
CA VAL A 234 -0.19 -8.96 -8.89
C VAL A 234 -1.30 -8.51 -7.93
N MET A 235 -2.32 -9.33 -7.77
CA MET A 235 -3.40 -9.13 -6.81
C MET A 235 -3.59 -10.39 -6.00
N GLU A 236 -3.45 -10.29 -4.67
CA GLU A 236 -3.53 -11.43 -3.74
C GLU A 236 -4.37 -11.07 -2.50
N PRO A 237 -4.83 -12.06 -1.72
CA PRO A 237 -5.58 -11.82 -0.49
C PRO A 237 -4.81 -11.01 0.57
N THR A 238 -3.49 -11.18 0.64
CA THR A 238 -2.62 -10.51 1.61
C THR A 238 -1.40 -9.90 0.94
N LEU A 239 -0.77 -8.94 1.61
CA LEU A 239 0.47 -8.32 1.14
C LEU A 239 1.60 -9.35 1.04
N ASP A 240 1.73 -10.25 2.03
CA ASP A 240 2.78 -11.27 2.04
C ASP A 240 2.69 -12.20 0.83
N LEU A 241 1.48 -12.65 0.48
CA LEU A 241 1.26 -13.47 -0.70
C LEU A 241 1.58 -12.71 -2.00
N ALA A 242 1.23 -11.42 -2.06
CA ALA A 242 1.55 -10.60 -3.22
C ALA A 242 3.06 -10.40 -3.38
N LEU A 243 3.77 -10.14 -2.29
CA LEU A 243 5.23 -10.01 -2.29
C LEU A 243 5.90 -11.35 -2.64
N ALA A 244 5.44 -12.47 -2.06
CA ALA A 244 5.95 -13.80 -2.39
C ALA A 244 5.75 -14.12 -3.88
N ARG A 245 4.61 -13.76 -4.47
CA ARG A 245 4.35 -13.97 -5.90
C ARG A 245 5.20 -13.06 -6.79
N LEU A 246 5.48 -11.83 -6.35
CA LEU A 246 6.30 -10.89 -7.09
C LEU A 246 7.80 -11.24 -7.06
N PHE A 247 8.31 -11.62 -5.88
CA PHE A 247 9.74 -11.79 -5.62
C PHE A 247 10.16 -13.22 -5.31
N GLY A 248 9.23 -14.11 -4.93
CA GLY A 248 9.50 -15.51 -4.56
C GLY A 248 9.68 -16.46 -5.75
N GLN A 249 9.40 -16.02 -6.98
CA GLN A 249 9.82 -16.73 -8.18
C GLN A 249 11.25 -16.29 -8.51
N THR A 250 12.23 -17.09 -8.09
CA THR A 250 13.57 -17.03 -8.68
C THR A 250 13.44 -16.94 -10.19
N ASP A 251 14.07 -15.93 -10.77
CA ASP A 251 14.11 -15.64 -12.19
C ASP A 251 14.40 -16.90 -13.03
N ARG A 252 13.33 -17.53 -13.49
CA ARG A 252 13.33 -18.14 -14.80
C ARG A 252 12.73 -17.09 -15.73
N GLU A 253 13.58 -16.18 -16.11
CA GLU A 253 13.40 -15.33 -17.27
C GLU A 253 12.85 -16.20 -18.41
N ALA A 254 11.62 -15.91 -18.83
CA ALA A 254 11.11 -16.48 -20.08
C ALA A 254 11.97 -15.90 -21.19
N ALA A 255 12.98 -16.65 -21.60
CA ALA A 255 13.70 -16.38 -22.82
C ALA A 255 12.68 -16.27 -23.96
N PRO A 256 12.82 -15.28 -24.87
CA PRO A 256 11.89 -15.15 -25.99
C PRO A 256 11.87 -16.44 -26.78
N ALA A 257 10.68 -17.05 -26.88
CA ALA A 257 10.46 -18.27 -27.66
C ALA A 257 10.91 -18.06 -29.08
N LYS A 258 11.90 -18.83 -29.52
CA LYS A 258 12.27 -18.93 -30.93
C LYS A 258 11.10 -19.56 -31.68
N PRO A 259 10.68 -19.03 -32.82
CA PRO A 259 9.63 -19.66 -33.63
C PRO A 259 10.12 -21.00 -34.18
N GLY A 260 9.50 -22.10 -33.76
CA GLY A 260 9.71 -23.40 -34.41
C GLY A 260 9.92 -24.62 -33.52
N GLU A 261 9.86 -24.53 -32.17
CA GLU A 261 9.92 -25.74 -31.34
C GLU A 261 8.54 -26.08 -30.76
N PRO A 262 8.14 -27.38 -30.80
CA PRO A 262 6.87 -27.78 -30.20
C PRO A 262 6.87 -27.62 -28.67
N ALA A 263 5.78 -27.06 -28.15
CA ALA A 263 5.58 -26.80 -26.74
C ALA A 263 5.77 -28.07 -25.89
N VAL A 264 6.85 -28.13 -25.13
CA VAL A 264 7.03 -29.11 -24.07
C VAL A 264 6.24 -28.62 -22.87
N THR A 265 5.17 -29.32 -22.56
CA THR A 265 4.36 -29.12 -21.34
C THR A 265 5.25 -29.29 -20.12
N PRO A 266 5.34 -28.32 -19.18
CA PRO A 266 6.11 -28.52 -17.96
C PRO A 266 5.50 -29.65 -17.13
N PRO A 267 6.29 -30.53 -16.51
CA PRO A 267 5.77 -31.54 -15.59
C PRO A 267 5.11 -30.82 -14.41
N ALA A 268 3.87 -31.23 -14.11
CA ALA A 268 3.15 -30.77 -12.94
C ALA A 268 4.02 -30.99 -11.70
N THR A 269 4.32 -29.91 -10.96
CA THR A 269 4.95 -29.99 -9.65
C THR A 269 4.01 -30.76 -8.73
N GLY A 270 4.26 -32.05 -8.59
CA GLY A 270 3.58 -32.91 -7.63
C GLY A 270 3.83 -32.39 -6.23
N THR A 271 2.78 -32.01 -5.54
CA THR A 271 2.78 -31.79 -4.09
C THR A 271 3.32 -33.06 -3.42
N ARG A 272 4.43 -32.93 -2.71
CA ARG A 272 5.02 -34.04 -1.96
C ARG A 272 3.96 -34.60 -1.00
N PRO A 273 3.70 -35.93 -1.03
CA PRO A 273 2.70 -36.53 -0.15
C PRO A 273 3.03 -36.26 1.32
N PRO A 274 2.04 -35.97 2.19
CA PRO A 274 2.24 -35.92 3.63
C PRO A 274 2.81 -37.21 4.18
N ALA A 275 3.57 -37.13 5.27
CA ALA A 275 4.14 -38.32 5.92
C ALA A 275 3.01 -39.31 6.29
N GLY A 276 3.08 -40.55 5.77
CA GLY A 276 2.07 -41.58 6.00
C GLY A 276 1.31 -42.09 4.77
N PHE A 277 1.49 -41.43 3.61
CA PHE A 277 0.92 -41.90 2.34
C PHE A 277 2.02 -42.30 1.37
N ASP A 278 1.78 -43.42 0.63
CA ASP A 278 2.58 -43.66 -0.56
C ASP A 278 2.18 -42.69 -1.69
N ALA A 279 3.14 -42.32 -2.54
CA ALA A 279 2.93 -41.33 -3.59
C ALA A 279 1.79 -41.72 -4.56
N ALA A 280 1.66 -42.97 -4.89
CA ALA A 280 0.64 -43.47 -5.83
C ALA A 280 -0.77 -43.36 -5.25
N THR A 281 -0.94 -43.66 -3.96
CA THR A 281 -2.22 -43.52 -3.26
C THR A 281 -2.62 -42.06 -3.10
N TRP A 282 -1.65 -41.17 -2.81
CA TRP A 282 -1.88 -39.75 -2.72
C TRP A 282 -2.33 -39.16 -4.07
N ASP A 283 -1.61 -39.45 -5.15
CA ASP A 283 -1.92 -38.99 -6.49
C ASP A 283 -3.30 -39.43 -6.96
N ARG A 284 -3.68 -40.69 -6.65
CA ARG A 284 -5.01 -41.21 -6.97
C ARG A 284 -6.12 -40.46 -6.21
N LEU A 285 -5.96 -40.24 -4.91
CA LEU A 285 -6.94 -39.49 -4.10
C LEU A 285 -7.05 -38.03 -4.52
N ALA A 286 -5.94 -37.40 -4.86
CA ALA A 286 -5.93 -36.01 -5.35
C ALA A 286 -6.64 -35.88 -6.71
N LEU A 287 -6.46 -36.85 -7.59
CA LEU A 287 -7.12 -36.92 -8.89
C LEU A 287 -8.64 -37.12 -8.72
N GLU A 288 -9.04 -38.04 -7.84
CA GLU A 288 -10.46 -38.30 -7.55
C GLU A 288 -11.14 -37.08 -6.90
N ALA A 289 -10.47 -36.40 -5.97
CA ALA A 289 -10.97 -35.18 -5.35
C ALA A 289 -11.17 -34.06 -6.39
N ARG A 290 -10.21 -33.86 -7.30
CA ARG A 290 -10.32 -32.87 -8.38
C ARG A 290 -11.47 -33.17 -9.34
N ASP A 291 -11.66 -34.43 -9.71
CA ASP A 291 -12.73 -34.84 -10.62
C ASP A 291 -14.11 -34.71 -9.95
N THR A 292 -14.22 -35.02 -8.66
CA THR A 292 -15.43 -34.84 -7.85
C THR A 292 -15.79 -33.35 -7.75
N TYR A 293 -14.81 -32.49 -7.50
CA TYR A 293 -15.02 -31.03 -7.48
C TYR A 293 -15.52 -30.52 -8.84
N ARG A 294 -14.94 -30.98 -9.95
CA ARG A 294 -15.37 -30.59 -11.29
C ARG A 294 -16.84 -30.97 -11.53
N ARG A 295 -17.24 -32.19 -11.16
CA ARG A 295 -18.64 -32.63 -11.29
C ARG A 295 -19.61 -31.81 -10.43
N ALA A 296 -19.16 -31.41 -9.23
CA ALA A 296 -19.95 -30.49 -8.39
C ALA A 296 -20.17 -29.16 -9.10
N LEU A 297 -19.13 -28.55 -9.69
CA LEU A 297 -19.27 -27.30 -10.43
C LEU A 297 -20.17 -27.42 -11.68
N GLU A 298 -20.10 -28.55 -12.38
CA GLU A 298 -20.99 -28.82 -13.52
C GLU A 298 -22.45 -28.96 -13.10
N ALA A 299 -22.71 -29.66 -11.98
CA ALA A 299 -24.06 -29.77 -11.40
C ALA A 299 -24.61 -28.40 -10.96
N GLN A 300 -23.78 -27.57 -10.32
CA GLN A 300 -24.13 -26.20 -9.94
C GLN A 300 -24.50 -25.35 -11.17
N ARG A 301 -23.69 -25.39 -12.23
CA ARG A 301 -23.98 -24.66 -13.49
C ARG A 301 -25.25 -25.14 -14.18
N ALA A 302 -25.59 -26.42 -14.04
CA ALA A 302 -26.81 -27.00 -14.56
C ALA A 302 -28.05 -26.74 -13.68
N GLY A 303 -27.88 -26.12 -12.51
CA GLY A 303 -28.96 -25.87 -11.54
C GLY A 303 -29.40 -27.14 -10.79
N ASP A 304 -28.66 -28.23 -10.87
CA ASP A 304 -28.95 -29.51 -10.18
C ASP A 304 -28.32 -29.48 -8.78
N TRP A 305 -29.06 -28.88 -7.85
CA TRP A 305 -28.63 -28.71 -6.46
C TRP A 305 -28.58 -30.02 -5.67
N ALA A 306 -29.35 -31.03 -6.06
CA ALA A 306 -29.31 -32.34 -5.41
C ALA A 306 -27.97 -33.02 -5.72
N LYS A 307 -27.60 -33.10 -6.99
CA LYS A 307 -26.34 -33.67 -7.45
C LYS A 307 -25.14 -32.85 -6.95
N TYR A 308 -25.23 -31.53 -6.91
CA TYR A 308 -24.22 -30.66 -6.30
C TYR A 308 -23.94 -31.06 -4.85
N GLY A 309 -25.00 -31.22 -4.04
CA GLY A 309 -24.89 -31.62 -2.64
C GLY A 309 -24.24 -33.00 -2.46
N GLU A 310 -24.57 -33.96 -3.31
CA GLU A 310 -23.97 -35.30 -3.29
C GLU A 310 -22.46 -35.28 -3.62
N GLU A 311 -22.06 -34.53 -4.66
CA GLU A 311 -20.66 -34.43 -5.05
C GLU A 311 -19.84 -33.65 -4.03
N ILE A 312 -20.38 -32.60 -3.39
CA ILE A 312 -19.70 -31.89 -2.29
C ILE A 312 -19.51 -32.78 -1.06
N LYS A 313 -20.51 -33.59 -0.70
CA LYS A 313 -20.38 -34.54 0.38
C LYS A 313 -19.29 -35.57 0.09
N ARG A 314 -19.26 -36.12 -1.12
CA ARG A 314 -18.23 -37.07 -1.57
C ARG A 314 -16.84 -36.44 -1.56
N LEU A 315 -16.70 -35.17 -1.97
CA LEU A 315 -15.45 -34.43 -1.87
C LEU A 315 -14.97 -34.30 -0.41
N GLY A 316 -15.88 -34.00 0.52
CA GLY A 316 -15.57 -33.95 1.96
C GLY A 316 -15.03 -35.29 2.49
N GLU A 317 -15.65 -36.43 2.11
CA GLU A 317 -15.18 -37.75 2.49
C GLU A 317 -13.79 -38.09 1.92
N LEU A 318 -13.48 -37.65 0.69
CA LEU A 318 -12.17 -37.83 0.09
C LEU A 318 -11.10 -36.98 0.81
N LEU A 319 -11.42 -35.73 1.16
CA LEU A 319 -10.51 -34.85 1.90
C LEU A 319 -10.20 -35.37 3.31
N GLU A 320 -11.20 -35.92 4.01
CA GLU A 320 -10.96 -36.59 5.31
C GLU A 320 -10.04 -37.82 5.19
N ARG A 321 -10.14 -38.57 4.11
CA ARG A 321 -9.22 -39.70 3.83
C ARG A 321 -7.80 -39.27 3.50
N MET A 322 -7.62 -38.04 3.02
CA MET A 322 -6.32 -37.41 2.73
C MET A 322 -5.69 -36.75 3.96
N ARG A 323 -6.38 -36.71 5.09
CA ARG A 323 -5.87 -36.11 6.33
C ARG A 323 -4.80 -37.00 6.95
N PRO A 324 -3.61 -36.52 7.26
CA PRO A 324 -2.60 -37.31 7.98
C PRO A 324 -3.11 -37.66 9.36
N LYS A 325 -2.92 -38.93 9.75
CA LYS A 325 -3.23 -39.44 11.10
C LYS A 325 -2.19 -39.00 12.09
#